data_9ed5b71e3f56bae88ea26c4b18aa774b
#
_entry.id   9ed5b71e3f56bae88ea26c4b18aa774b
#
_cell.length_a   1.000
_cell.length_b   1.000
_cell.length_c   1.000
_cell.angle_alpha   90.00
_cell.angle_beta   90.00
_cell.angle_gamma   90.00
#
_symmetry.space_group_name_H-M   'P 1'
#
loop_
_entity.id
_entity.type
_entity.pdbx_description
1 polymer ?
#
loop_
_entity_poly.entity_id
_entity_poly.type
_entity_poly.pdbx_seq_one_letter_code
_entity_poly.pdbx_strand_id
1 'polypeptide(L)'
;MKFIKYLIIFLFLQGCGSNYEWGWQILNPDNVEGLTNLKFLLSGITTTIYISVISIILAMVIGLIVALPSLSSNKFLSYFNIAYVEIVRAIPLLVLILWIYYGLPIVSGISFSPFVSGIIALTISES
;
A
#
# COMPACT_ATOMS: atom_id res chain seq x y z
N MET A 1 -25.23 1.62 -32.54
CA MET A 1 -24.84 0.62 -31.52
C MET A 1 -23.75 1.07 -30.54
N LYS A 2 -22.74 1.88 -30.92
CA LYS A 2 -21.72 2.36 -29.98
C LYS A 2 -22.26 3.33 -28.92
N PHE A 3 -23.19 4.20 -29.29
CA PHE A 3 -23.82 5.18 -28.39
C PHE A 3 -24.57 4.54 -27.22
N ILE A 4 -25.26 3.41 -27.47
CA ILE A 4 -25.98 2.66 -26.44
C ILE A 4 -25.06 2.07 -25.38
N LYS A 5 -23.85 1.63 -25.75
CA LYS A 5 -22.84 1.14 -24.79
C LYS A 5 -22.37 2.24 -23.83
N TYR A 6 -22.13 3.44 -24.34
CA TYR A 6 -21.73 4.57 -23.50
C TYR A 6 -22.87 5.06 -22.60
N LEU A 7 -24.10 5.01 -23.08
CA LEU A 7 -25.28 5.35 -22.28
C LEU A 7 -25.48 4.36 -21.12
N ILE A 8 -25.28 3.07 -21.37
CA ILE A 8 -25.38 2.02 -20.34
C ILE A 8 -24.27 2.21 -19.29
N ILE A 9 -23.02 2.47 -19.70
CA ILE A 9 -21.91 2.74 -18.79
C ILE A 9 -22.18 3.99 -17.94
N PHE A 10 -22.72 5.05 -18.56
CA PHE A 10 -23.10 6.28 -17.87
C PHE A 10 -24.24 6.08 -16.85
N LEU A 11 -25.22 5.23 -17.15
CA LEU A 11 -26.29 4.85 -16.22
C LEU A 11 -25.80 4.02 -15.04
N PHE A 12 -24.79 3.15 -15.23
CA PHE A 12 -24.18 2.38 -14.14
C PHE A 12 -23.25 3.22 -13.26
N LEU A 13 -22.75 4.35 -13.75
CA LEU A 13 -21.93 5.29 -12.98
C LEU A 13 -22.77 6.23 -12.10
N GLN A 14 -24.09 6.24 -12.25
CA GLN A 14 -25.01 6.93 -11.33
C GLN A 14 -25.16 6.08 -10.07
N GLY A 15 -24.12 6.04 -9.24
CA GLY A 15 -24.17 5.37 -7.94
C GLY A 15 -25.31 5.91 -7.09
N CYS A 16 -25.95 5.05 -6.33
CA CYS A 16 -27.02 5.35 -5.38
C CYS A 16 -26.54 6.34 -4.29
N GLY A 17 -26.53 7.62 -4.60
CA GLY A 17 -26.08 8.68 -3.72
C GLY A 17 -27.15 9.69 -3.37
N SER A 18 -28.39 9.26 -3.09
CA SER A 18 -29.48 10.18 -2.85
C SER A 18 -29.52 10.82 -1.46
N ASN A 19 -28.73 10.36 -0.47
CA ASN A 19 -28.74 10.93 0.89
C ASN A 19 -27.34 10.97 1.53
N TYR A 20 -26.25 11.01 0.72
CA TYR A 20 -24.92 11.18 1.25
C TYR A 20 -24.62 12.67 1.40
N GLU A 21 -24.70 13.17 2.62
CA GLU A 21 -24.16 14.49 2.94
C GLU A 21 -22.63 14.40 2.91
N TRP A 22 -22.03 15.05 1.93
CA TRP A 22 -20.58 15.19 1.86
C TRP A 22 -20.12 15.97 3.08
N GLY A 23 -19.58 15.29 4.07
CA GLY A 23 -19.18 15.88 5.34
C GLY A 23 -17.96 16.82 5.28
N TRP A 24 -17.85 17.64 4.23
CA TRP A 24 -16.80 18.68 4.10
C TRP A 24 -16.80 19.67 5.25
N GLN A 25 -17.91 19.79 5.97
CA GLN A 25 -18.02 20.59 7.19
C GLN A 25 -17.04 20.16 8.28
N ILE A 26 -16.63 18.87 8.28
CA ILE A 26 -15.65 18.30 9.21
C ILE A 26 -14.25 18.90 9.00
N LEU A 27 -13.97 19.45 7.82
CA LEU A 27 -12.70 20.09 7.47
C LEU A 27 -12.77 21.63 7.47
N ASN A 28 -13.89 22.21 7.90
CA ASN A 28 -14.03 23.67 7.93
C ASN A 28 -13.06 24.28 8.96
N PRO A 29 -12.08 25.12 8.52
CA PRO A 29 -11.09 25.71 9.40
C PRO A 29 -11.67 26.69 10.43
N ASP A 30 -12.91 27.16 10.23
CA ASP A 30 -13.58 28.08 11.16
C ASP A 30 -14.01 27.40 12.48
N ASN A 31 -14.04 26.06 12.50
CA ASN A 31 -14.38 25.27 13.67
C ASN A 31 -13.12 24.63 14.29
N VAL A 32 -13.07 24.59 15.63
CA VAL A 32 -11.95 23.96 16.37
C VAL A 32 -11.77 22.50 15.99
N GLU A 33 -12.88 21.78 15.77
CA GLU A 33 -12.85 20.38 15.30
C GLU A 33 -12.29 20.27 13.89
N GLY A 34 -12.65 21.16 12.99
CA GLY A 34 -12.15 21.20 11.62
C GLY A 34 -10.64 21.46 11.55
N LEU A 35 -10.13 22.37 12.37
CA LEU A 35 -8.68 22.62 12.50
C LEU A 35 -7.93 21.39 13.02
N THR A 36 -8.50 20.68 13.98
CA THR A 36 -7.90 19.46 14.53
C THR A 36 -7.84 18.36 13.50
N ASN A 37 -8.93 18.16 12.75
CA ASN A 37 -9.00 17.19 11.66
C ASN A 37 -8.02 17.51 10.54
N LEU A 38 -7.90 18.79 10.18
CA LEU A 38 -6.94 19.25 9.17
C LEU A 38 -5.48 18.99 9.61
N LYS A 39 -5.14 19.30 10.85
CA LYS A 39 -3.82 19.00 11.42
C LYS A 39 -3.54 17.49 11.41
N PHE A 40 -4.53 16.68 11.75
CA PHE A 40 -4.41 15.23 11.71
C PHE A 40 -4.13 14.71 10.29
N LEU A 41 -4.84 15.23 9.28
CA LEU A 41 -4.60 14.87 7.88
C LEU A 41 -3.19 15.29 7.42
N LEU A 42 -2.75 16.49 7.77
CA LEU A 42 -1.40 16.97 7.44
C LEU A 42 -0.32 16.12 8.11
N SER A 43 -0.52 15.70 9.36
CA SER A 43 0.40 14.78 10.03
C SER A 43 0.44 13.41 9.35
N GLY A 44 -0.69 12.93 8.83
CA GLY A 44 -0.77 11.70 8.03
C GLY A 44 0.04 11.79 6.74
N ILE A 45 -0.02 12.92 6.02
CA ILE A 45 0.80 13.16 4.83
C ILE A 45 2.29 13.07 5.15
N THR A 46 2.71 13.71 6.24
CA THR A 46 4.11 13.67 6.68
C THR A 46 4.56 12.24 6.97
N THR A 47 3.76 11.47 7.70
CA THR A 47 4.02 10.05 7.99
C THR A 47 4.12 9.22 6.70
N THR A 48 3.22 9.44 5.75
CA THR A 48 3.21 8.76 4.45
C THR A 48 4.49 9.03 3.67
N ILE A 49 4.93 10.29 3.63
CA ILE A 49 6.18 10.68 2.96
C ILE A 49 7.38 9.95 3.59
N TYR A 50 7.49 9.92 4.92
CA TYR A 50 8.58 9.23 5.60
C TYR A 50 8.59 7.72 5.30
N ILE A 51 7.42 7.06 5.41
CA ILE A 51 7.31 5.63 5.10
C ILE A 51 7.72 5.38 3.65
N SER A 52 7.22 6.16 2.70
CA SER A 52 7.50 5.99 1.28
C SER A 52 8.98 6.15 0.96
N VAL A 53 9.61 7.23 1.44
CA VAL A 53 11.03 7.48 1.17
C VAL A 53 11.92 6.38 1.73
N ILE A 54 11.69 5.97 2.98
CA ILE A 54 12.49 4.91 3.62
C ILE A 54 12.28 3.59 2.90
N SER A 55 11.02 3.24 2.58
CA SER A 55 10.70 1.98 1.89
C SER A 55 11.29 1.91 0.49
N ILE A 56 11.27 3.00 -0.28
CA ILE A 56 11.85 3.04 -1.63
C ILE A 56 13.37 2.82 -1.56
N ILE A 57 14.08 3.48 -0.65
CA ILE A 57 15.52 3.31 -0.50
C ILE A 57 15.86 1.86 -0.14
N LEU A 58 15.16 1.28 0.82
CA LEU A 58 15.36 -0.11 1.22
C LEU A 58 14.98 -1.09 0.11
N ALA A 59 13.87 -0.85 -0.59
CA ALA A 59 13.43 -1.68 -1.71
C ALA A 59 14.43 -1.65 -2.87
N MET A 60 15.04 -0.51 -3.17
CA MET A 60 16.08 -0.43 -4.20
C MET A 60 17.31 -1.28 -3.84
N VAL A 61 17.75 -1.23 -2.59
CA VAL A 61 18.92 -2.01 -2.12
C VAL A 61 18.59 -3.51 -2.14
N ILE A 62 17.46 -3.90 -1.55
CA ILE A 62 17.06 -5.31 -1.46
C ILE A 62 16.71 -5.85 -2.85
N GLY A 63 15.97 -5.08 -3.66
CA GLY A 63 15.63 -5.45 -5.03
C GLY A 63 16.85 -5.67 -5.91
N LEU A 64 17.90 -4.84 -5.75
CA LEU A 64 19.16 -5.07 -6.44
C LEU A 64 19.80 -6.41 -6.03
N ILE A 65 19.83 -6.71 -4.74
CA ILE A 65 20.38 -7.98 -4.22
C ILE A 65 19.56 -9.16 -4.73
N VAL A 66 18.23 -9.04 -4.71
CA VAL A 66 17.31 -10.08 -5.20
C VAL A 66 17.43 -10.26 -6.72
N ALA A 67 17.70 -9.20 -7.47
CA ALA A 67 17.85 -9.28 -8.93
C ALA A 67 19.17 -9.95 -9.39
N LEU A 68 20.24 -9.91 -8.59
CA LEU A 68 21.53 -10.47 -8.97
C LEU A 68 21.49 -11.96 -9.37
N PRO A 69 20.76 -12.85 -8.66
CA PRO A 69 20.64 -14.25 -9.05
C PRO A 69 19.96 -14.45 -10.41
N SER A 70 19.12 -13.54 -10.87
CA SER A 70 18.46 -13.65 -12.18
C SER A 70 19.43 -13.47 -13.36
N LEU A 71 20.55 -12.79 -13.14
CA LEU A 71 21.63 -12.59 -14.11
C LEU A 71 22.61 -13.77 -14.18
N SER A 72 22.48 -14.73 -13.25
CA SER A 72 23.35 -15.91 -13.19
C SER A 72 23.07 -16.88 -14.34
N SER A 73 24.12 -17.46 -14.89
CA SER A 73 24.01 -18.57 -15.87
C SER A 73 23.42 -19.85 -15.25
N ASN A 74 23.30 -19.90 -13.92
CA ASN A 74 22.75 -21.05 -13.22
C ASN A 74 21.21 -20.99 -13.23
N LYS A 75 20.59 -21.86 -14.01
CA LYS A 75 19.13 -21.97 -14.17
C LYS A 75 18.38 -22.21 -12.84
N PHE A 76 19.00 -22.87 -11.90
CA PHE A 76 18.40 -23.14 -10.59
C PHE A 76 18.22 -21.86 -9.77
N LEU A 77 19.27 -21.00 -9.72
CA LEU A 77 19.19 -19.72 -9.02
C LEU A 77 18.18 -18.76 -9.68
N SER A 78 18.19 -18.73 -11.01
CA SER A 78 17.25 -17.90 -11.76
C SER A 78 15.80 -18.33 -11.53
N TYR A 79 15.52 -19.64 -11.54
CA TYR A 79 14.18 -20.16 -11.28
C TYR A 79 13.68 -19.82 -9.85
N PHE A 80 14.56 -19.96 -8.86
CA PHE A 80 14.23 -19.64 -7.46
C PHE A 80 13.90 -18.16 -7.28
N ASN A 81 14.62 -17.29 -7.97
CA ASN A 81 14.37 -15.85 -7.95
C ASN A 81 13.03 -15.49 -8.60
N ILE A 82 12.72 -16.08 -9.75
CA ILE A 82 11.43 -15.86 -10.44
C ILE A 82 10.28 -16.29 -9.53
N ALA A 83 10.37 -17.49 -8.92
CA ALA A 83 9.36 -17.99 -8.01
C ALA A 83 9.15 -17.07 -6.80
N TYR A 84 10.23 -16.56 -6.20
CA TYR A 84 10.16 -15.59 -5.10
C TYR A 84 9.40 -14.32 -5.51
N VAL A 85 9.78 -13.73 -6.64
CA VAL A 85 9.15 -12.49 -7.14
C VAL A 85 7.68 -12.70 -7.45
N GLU A 86 7.31 -13.84 -8.08
CA GLU A 86 5.92 -14.17 -8.39
C GLU A 86 5.07 -14.33 -7.11
N ILE A 87 5.60 -15.02 -6.10
CA ILE A 87 4.90 -15.21 -4.82
C ILE A 87 4.69 -13.87 -4.12
N VAL A 88 5.73 -13.05 -4.01
CA VAL A 88 5.62 -11.75 -3.32
C VAL A 88 4.63 -10.83 -4.03
N ARG A 89 4.67 -10.77 -5.36
CA ARG A 89 3.74 -9.94 -6.15
C ARG A 89 2.30 -10.46 -6.15
N ALA A 90 2.09 -11.75 -5.89
CA ALA A 90 0.76 -12.31 -5.78
C ALA A 90 0.05 -11.93 -4.47
N ILE A 91 0.79 -11.51 -3.44
CA ILE A 91 0.22 -11.13 -2.14
C ILE A 91 -0.23 -9.67 -2.19
N PRO A 92 -1.52 -9.35 -1.96
CA PRO A 92 -1.96 -7.98 -1.85
C PRO A 92 -1.22 -7.25 -0.71
N LEU A 93 -0.71 -6.04 -0.98
CA LEU A 93 0.07 -5.25 -0.01
C LEU A 93 -0.62 -5.13 1.35
N LEU A 94 -1.95 -4.89 1.36
CA LEU A 94 -2.70 -4.76 2.60
C LEU A 94 -2.64 -6.04 3.45
N VAL A 95 -2.74 -7.21 2.80
CA VAL A 95 -2.64 -8.51 3.49
C VAL A 95 -1.24 -8.70 4.07
N LEU A 96 -0.21 -8.30 3.34
CA LEU A 96 1.18 -8.37 3.81
C LEU A 96 1.41 -7.49 5.04
N ILE A 97 0.89 -6.25 5.05
CA ILE A 97 0.96 -5.34 6.20
C ILE A 97 0.28 -5.96 7.42
N LEU A 98 -0.95 -6.47 7.25
CA LEU A 98 -1.71 -7.08 8.34
C LEU A 98 -1.01 -8.34 8.87
N TRP A 99 -0.42 -9.14 7.99
CA TRP A 99 0.31 -10.33 8.40
C TRP A 99 1.58 -9.98 9.19
N ILE A 100 2.34 -8.98 8.78
CA ILE A 100 3.54 -8.52 9.51
C ILE A 100 3.15 -7.91 10.86
N TYR A 101 2.06 -7.15 10.91
CA TYR A 101 1.66 -6.46 12.12
C TYR A 101 0.98 -7.37 13.15
N TYR A 102 0.11 -8.29 12.72
CA TYR A 102 -0.64 -9.18 13.60
C TYR A 102 -0.16 -10.62 13.59
N GLY A 103 0.16 -11.17 12.41
CA GLY A 103 0.51 -12.57 12.26
C GLY A 103 1.91 -12.89 12.75
N LEU A 104 2.88 -12.05 12.41
CA LEU A 104 4.28 -12.28 12.78
C LEU A 104 4.50 -12.31 14.31
N PRO A 105 3.91 -11.42 15.11
CA PRO A 105 4.00 -11.48 16.56
C PRO A 105 3.48 -12.78 17.18
N ILE A 106 2.43 -13.35 16.60
CA ILE A 106 1.85 -14.62 17.09
C ILE A 106 2.81 -15.78 16.87
N VAL A 107 3.53 -15.79 15.72
CA VAL A 107 4.42 -16.90 15.35
C VAL A 107 5.81 -16.73 15.97
N SER A 108 6.36 -15.52 15.97
CA SER A 108 7.75 -15.23 16.38
C SER A 108 7.88 -14.60 17.77
N GLY A 109 6.79 -14.09 18.36
CA GLY A 109 6.82 -13.31 19.60
C GLY A 109 7.40 -11.89 19.44
N ILE A 110 7.78 -11.48 18.23
CA ILE A 110 8.37 -10.16 17.93
C ILE A 110 7.29 -9.21 17.43
N SER A 111 7.01 -8.15 18.19
CA SER A 111 6.03 -7.13 17.79
C SER A 111 6.71 -5.92 17.17
N PHE A 112 6.17 -5.45 16.07
CA PHE A 112 6.61 -4.22 15.40
C PHE A 112 5.56 -3.12 15.57
N SER A 113 6.02 -1.86 15.56
CA SER A 113 5.09 -0.74 15.50
C SER A 113 4.40 -0.70 14.13
N PRO A 114 3.19 -0.10 14.01
CA PRO A 114 2.49 0.03 12.72
C PRO A 114 3.35 0.68 11.63
N PHE A 115 4.16 1.67 12.02
CA PHE A 115 5.09 2.38 11.14
C PHE A 115 6.17 1.43 10.57
N VAL A 116 6.80 0.65 11.41
CA VAL A 116 7.84 -0.31 11.01
C VAL A 116 7.24 -1.44 10.17
N SER A 117 6.06 -1.94 10.53
CA SER A 117 5.36 -2.97 9.76
C SER A 117 5.01 -2.49 8.34
N GLY A 118 4.61 -1.23 8.21
CA GLY A 118 4.37 -0.59 6.91
C GLY A 118 5.64 -0.50 6.06
N ILE A 119 6.76 -0.07 6.65
CA ILE A 119 8.06 0.00 5.95
C ILE A 119 8.49 -1.38 5.47
N ILE A 120 8.44 -2.40 6.33
CA ILE A 120 8.85 -3.77 5.98
C ILE A 120 7.98 -4.31 4.84
N ALA A 121 6.65 -4.17 4.96
CA ALA A 121 5.72 -4.65 3.96
C ALA A 121 5.93 -4.00 2.58
N LEU A 122 6.05 -2.66 2.56
CA LEU A 122 6.32 -1.91 1.33
C LEU A 122 7.68 -2.28 0.74
N THR A 123 8.70 -2.41 1.58
CA THR A 123 10.04 -2.80 1.12
C THR A 123 10.03 -4.18 0.46
N ILE A 124 9.33 -5.15 1.03
CA ILE A 124 9.22 -6.51 0.47
C ILE A 124 8.40 -6.48 -0.81
N SER A 125 7.28 -5.76 -0.82
CA SER A 125 6.38 -5.70 -1.98
C SER A 125 7.01 -5.04 -3.20
N GLU A 126 7.87 -4.04 -3.00
CA GLU A 126 8.49 -3.25 -4.07
C GLU A 126 9.92 -3.74 -4.44
N SER A 127 10.46 -4.72 -3.71
CA SER A 127 11.77 -5.32 -4.01
C SER A 127 11.65 -6.42 -5.07
#